data_2d593e6af36c44fea14f71a64e80ab56
#
_entry.id   2d593e6af36c44fea14f71a64e80ab56
#
_cell.length_a   1.000
_cell.length_b   1.000
_cell.length_c   1.000
_cell.angle_alpha   90.00
_cell.angle_beta   90.00
_cell.angle_gamma   90.00
#
_symmetry.space_group_name_H-M   'P 1'
#
loop_
_entity.id
_entity.type
_entity.pdbx_description
1 polymer ?
#
loop_
_entity_poly.entity_id
_entity_poly.type
_entity_poly.pdbx_seq_one_letter_code
_entity_poly.pdbx_strand_id
1 'polypeptide(L)'
;MLALAKDKGSDSMKLNTAVNQLLASVTLTMLTANAAAQSLSPAFSRIQPETFSDNMGLSNAWGDYDNDGDLDLVVAFKTGDVRLYNNELGGFTNVGPVLGLPTDGKERRAIAWGDYDGDGYLDLYIGSNRQGNELFHNDRSQGFTEVTAELGVGIPQVSTRQISWVDFDNSGSLDLFVADRVGPNVLFRNVNGKFVEVGTELGLADPRATVGACWFDYNRDGRLDLFLANQGTGKDALYRNDGETFTDVAAELDMEGGARERDDGGVDCTVGDYNNDGHFDLFVATYGINKLYQNNGSGSFEEVSSAMGIEGNDHMVGASWGDFDNDGRLDLFAAGYHDEDGLRSPHDRLFHNLGETFEELDLVRTALNGGDHGVQWADFDGDGDLDISLTEGYNIAGRHPLVRNELSRETARQSLQVSVTDQDGVLNRAGAEVRIYNKQGDLLGLRLINTGDGYNSHSNKPVHFGLPGYDTVTVEVTFLARAGRQTQRYENISLAEYRGSSFRVQQH
;
A
#
# COMPACT_ATOMS: atom_id res chain seq x y z
N MET A 1 -21.57 -84.59 28.93
CA MET A 1 -22.08 -84.06 27.66
C MET A 1 -21.22 -82.88 27.29
N LEU A 2 -20.29 -83.15 26.36
CA LEU A 2 -19.45 -82.17 25.76
C LEU A 2 -20.24 -81.35 24.70
N ALA A 3 -19.93 -80.13 24.61
CA ALA A 3 -19.88 -79.21 23.46
C ALA A 3 -20.50 -77.85 23.76
N LEU A 4 -19.68 -76.88 23.84
CA LEU A 4 -19.86 -75.50 23.37
C LEU A 4 -18.83 -74.53 24.02
N ALA A 5 -17.62 -74.60 23.53
CA ALA A 5 -16.63 -73.63 23.80
C ALA A 5 -15.58 -73.55 22.63
N LYS A 6 -15.97 -72.90 21.56
CA LYS A 6 -15.07 -72.43 20.51
C LYS A 6 -15.83 -71.41 19.67
N ASP A 7 -15.58 -70.14 19.91
CA ASP A 7 -15.54 -69.09 18.91
C ASP A 7 -15.72 -67.70 19.55
N LYS A 8 -14.82 -67.31 20.46
CA LYS A 8 -14.72 -65.94 20.95
C LYS A 8 -13.33 -65.31 20.81
N GLY A 9 -12.37 -66.06 20.27
CA GLY A 9 -10.97 -65.58 20.15
C GLY A 9 -10.64 -64.80 18.86
N SER A 10 -11.41 -65.00 17.78
CA SER A 10 -11.09 -64.43 16.48
C SER A 10 -11.66 -62.99 16.29
N ASP A 11 -12.79 -62.69 16.93
CA ASP A 11 -13.42 -61.37 16.78
C ASP A 11 -12.78 -60.28 17.65
N SER A 12 -12.28 -60.65 18.84
CA SER A 12 -11.54 -59.70 19.68
C SER A 12 -10.17 -59.30 19.08
N MET A 13 -9.52 -60.20 18.34
CA MET A 13 -8.24 -59.95 17.67
C MET A 13 -8.43 -59.06 16.43
N LYS A 14 -9.51 -59.21 15.67
CA LYS A 14 -9.85 -58.37 14.54
C LYS A 14 -10.29 -56.96 14.97
N LEU A 15 -11.00 -56.84 16.08
CA LEU A 15 -11.42 -55.54 16.64
C LEU A 15 -10.22 -54.76 17.17
N ASN A 16 -9.29 -55.39 17.85
CA ASN A 16 -8.06 -54.74 18.31
C ASN A 16 -7.15 -54.29 17.17
N THR A 17 -7.07 -55.04 16.06
CA THR A 17 -6.27 -54.63 14.90
C THR A 17 -6.91 -53.45 14.17
N ALA A 18 -8.24 -53.39 14.04
CA ALA A 18 -8.96 -52.27 13.44
C ALA A 18 -8.86 -50.99 14.30
N VAL A 19 -8.98 -51.11 15.62
CA VAL A 19 -8.84 -50.00 16.56
C VAL A 19 -7.41 -49.47 16.55
N ASN A 20 -6.41 -50.32 16.52
CA ASN A 20 -5.00 -49.91 16.43
C ASN A 20 -4.63 -49.27 15.07
N GLN A 21 -5.24 -49.69 13.97
CA GLN A 21 -5.10 -49.06 12.66
C GLN A 21 -5.80 -47.68 12.61
N LEU A 22 -6.99 -47.56 13.23
CA LEU A 22 -7.68 -46.28 13.34
C LEU A 22 -6.92 -45.27 14.24
N LEU A 23 -6.40 -45.72 15.37
CA LEU A 23 -5.57 -44.91 16.26
C LEU A 23 -4.24 -44.50 15.59
N ALA A 24 -3.62 -45.39 14.84
CA ALA A 24 -2.40 -45.06 14.09
C ALA A 24 -2.63 -44.07 12.95
N SER A 25 -3.79 -44.16 12.26
CA SER A 25 -4.17 -43.19 11.21
C SER A 25 -4.54 -41.82 11.78
N VAL A 26 -5.26 -41.77 12.90
CA VAL A 26 -5.60 -40.51 13.59
C VAL A 26 -4.34 -39.84 14.18
N THR A 27 -3.41 -40.62 14.75
CA THR A 27 -2.14 -40.10 15.27
C THR A 27 -1.23 -39.62 14.15
N LEU A 28 -1.21 -40.29 13.00
CA LEU A 28 -0.44 -39.84 11.82
C LEU A 28 -1.05 -38.59 11.18
N THR A 29 -2.38 -38.50 11.14
CA THR A 29 -3.08 -37.29 10.65
C THR A 29 -2.92 -36.10 11.60
N MET A 30 -2.89 -36.32 12.91
CA MET A 30 -2.56 -35.27 13.89
C MET A 30 -1.09 -34.90 13.90
N LEU A 31 -0.17 -35.80 13.61
CA LEU A 31 1.25 -35.51 13.47
C LEU A 31 1.56 -34.76 12.16
N THR A 32 0.84 -35.03 11.07
CA THR A 32 0.97 -34.26 9.81
C THR A 32 0.27 -32.91 9.90
N ALA A 33 -0.85 -32.77 10.66
CA ALA A 33 -1.48 -31.49 10.94
C ALA A 33 -0.63 -30.61 11.90
N ASN A 34 0.09 -31.21 12.85
CA ASN A 34 1.02 -30.49 13.72
C ASN A 34 2.37 -30.15 13.07
N ALA A 35 2.72 -30.76 11.93
CA ALA A 35 3.92 -30.39 11.16
C ALA A 35 3.63 -29.24 10.17
N ALA A 36 2.34 -28.87 9.97
CA ALA A 36 1.93 -27.77 9.10
C ALA A 36 1.60 -26.45 9.85
N ALA A 37 1.69 -26.45 11.17
CA ALA A 37 1.55 -25.24 11.98
C ALA A 37 2.89 -24.87 12.64
N GLN A 38 3.96 -24.76 11.87
CA GLN A 38 5.01 -23.82 12.22
C GLN A 38 4.42 -22.45 11.83
N SER A 39 4.07 -21.62 12.84
CA SER A 39 3.74 -20.21 12.62
C SER A 39 4.84 -19.63 11.73
N LEU A 40 4.45 -19.03 10.62
CA LEU A 40 5.35 -18.29 9.75
C LEU A 40 6.06 -17.26 10.66
N SER A 41 7.35 -17.38 10.82
CA SER A 41 8.15 -16.34 11.47
C SER A 41 8.90 -15.63 10.35
N PRO A 42 8.37 -14.49 9.87
CA PRO A 42 9.04 -13.76 8.80
C PRO A 42 10.43 -13.35 9.25
N ALA A 43 11.40 -13.60 8.41
CA ALA A 43 12.78 -13.22 8.67
C ALA A 43 13.05 -11.86 8.01
N PHE A 44 13.20 -10.83 8.83
CA PHE A 44 13.50 -9.47 8.39
C PHE A 44 14.80 -8.98 9.03
N SER A 45 15.61 -8.24 8.26
CA SER A 45 16.84 -7.63 8.76
C SER A 45 16.93 -6.15 8.43
N ARG A 46 17.37 -5.33 9.40
CA ARG A 46 17.62 -3.90 9.16
C ARG A 46 18.89 -3.75 8.35
N ILE A 47 18.82 -2.97 7.27
CA ILE A 47 20.00 -2.62 6.48
C ILE A 47 20.54 -1.25 6.88
N GLN A 48 21.82 -1.02 6.73
CA GLN A 48 22.52 0.24 7.00
C GLN A 48 21.97 1.01 8.23
N PRO A 49 21.87 0.39 9.43
CA PRO A 49 21.14 0.96 10.56
C PRO A 49 21.67 2.31 11.04
N GLU A 50 22.92 2.65 10.72
CA GLU A 50 23.49 3.97 11.03
C GLU A 50 23.01 5.05 10.05
N THR A 51 22.78 4.70 8.78
CA THR A 51 22.24 5.62 7.75
C THR A 51 20.78 5.97 8.05
N PHE A 52 20.01 4.99 8.53
CA PHE A 52 18.58 5.09 8.83
C PHE A 52 18.30 5.27 10.33
N SER A 53 19.20 5.98 11.06
CA SER A 53 19.16 6.08 12.52
C SER A 53 18.41 7.29 13.06
N ASP A 54 18.15 8.30 12.24
CA ASP A 54 17.54 9.55 12.70
C ASP A 54 16.04 9.39 12.98
N ASN A 55 15.58 10.06 14.01
CA ASN A 55 14.21 10.09 14.46
C ASN A 55 13.35 11.14 13.74
N MET A 56 12.06 11.15 14.00
CA MET A 56 11.08 12.13 13.50
C MET A 56 10.82 12.06 11.98
N GLY A 57 11.12 10.94 11.32
CA GLY A 57 10.60 10.65 10.00
C GLY A 57 9.08 10.46 10.06
N LEU A 58 8.32 11.12 9.19
CA LEU A 58 6.85 11.06 9.20
C LEU A 58 6.27 10.28 8.03
N SER A 59 6.80 10.49 6.84
CA SER A 59 6.37 9.79 5.61
C SER A 59 7.56 9.40 4.78
N ASN A 60 7.41 8.36 3.98
CA ASN A 60 8.44 7.87 3.07
C ASN A 60 7.79 7.44 1.75
N ALA A 61 8.50 7.63 0.64
CA ALA A 61 8.01 7.24 -0.68
C ALA A 61 9.16 6.75 -1.57
N TRP A 62 8.86 5.73 -2.37
CA TRP A 62 9.78 5.14 -3.33
C TRP A 62 9.57 5.70 -4.73
N GLY A 63 10.67 5.91 -5.48
CA GLY A 63 10.65 6.31 -6.88
C GLY A 63 12.05 6.28 -7.46
N ASP A 64 12.19 5.94 -8.72
CA ASP A 64 13.44 6.00 -9.49
C ASP A 64 13.61 7.44 -10.01
N TYR A 65 14.26 8.32 -9.19
CA TYR A 65 14.35 9.76 -9.51
C TYR A 65 15.36 10.07 -10.59
N ASP A 66 16.35 9.21 -10.80
CA ASP A 66 17.43 9.44 -11.77
C ASP A 66 17.39 8.52 -12.99
N ASN A 67 16.35 7.67 -13.06
CA ASN A 67 16.10 6.73 -14.16
C ASN A 67 17.24 5.72 -14.37
N ASP A 68 17.90 5.29 -13.29
CA ASP A 68 18.95 4.26 -13.36
C ASP A 68 18.40 2.83 -13.23
N GLY A 69 17.14 2.70 -12.84
CA GLY A 69 16.41 1.44 -12.75
C GLY A 69 16.30 0.89 -11.33
N ASP A 70 16.98 1.47 -10.36
CA ASP A 70 16.88 1.14 -8.94
C ASP A 70 15.87 2.08 -8.25
N LEU A 71 15.13 1.58 -7.25
CA LEU A 71 14.19 2.40 -6.49
C LEU A 71 14.91 3.18 -5.40
N ASP A 72 14.72 4.50 -5.39
CA ASP A 72 15.24 5.43 -4.39
C ASP A 72 14.21 5.73 -3.32
N LEU A 73 14.67 6.07 -2.12
CA LEU A 73 13.82 6.37 -0.99
C LEU A 73 13.88 7.84 -0.59
N VAL A 74 12.73 8.52 -0.60
CA VAL A 74 12.62 9.86 -0.01
C VAL A 74 11.89 9.78 1.33
N VAL A 75 12.36 10.55 2.32
CA VAL A 75 11.79 10.62 3.67
C VAL A 75 11.61 12.08 4.09
N ALA A 76 10.39 12.43 4.54
CA ALA A 76 10.08 13.73 5.11
C ALA A 76 10.16 13.71 6.64
N PHE A 77 10.83 14.70 7.23
CA PHE A 77 11.04 14.78 8.67
C PHE A 77 10.29 15.96 9.30
N LYS A 78 9.77 15.74 10.50
CA LYS A 78 9.17 16.79 11.34
C LYS A 78 10.18 17.89 11.68
N THR A 79 11.47 17.56 11.69
CA THR A 79 12.59 18.49 11.92
C THR A 79 12.88 19.40 10.76
N GLY A 80 12.25 19.14 9.60
CA GLY A 80 12.36 19.99 8.41
C GLY A 80 13.31 19.49 7.34
N ASP A 81 14.01 18.40 7.59
CA ASP A 81 14.84 17.77 6.57
C ASP A 81 13.96 16.98 5.60
N VAL A 82 14.35 16.99 4.33
CA VAL A 82 13.92 16.02 3.33
C VAL A 82 15.15 15.28 2.86
N ARG A 83 15.14 13.96 3.07
CA ARG A 83 16.26 13.12 2.68
C ARG A 83 15.88 12.28 1.49
N LEU A 84 16.73 12.31 0.48
CA LEU A 84 16.67 11.45 -0.68
C LEU A 84 17.85 10.50 -0.60
N TYR A 85 17.55 9.24 -0.42
CA TYR A 85 18.52 8.16 -0.37
C TYR A 85 18.62 7.52 -1.75
N ASN A 86 19.69 7.89 -2.49
CA ASN A 86 20.05 7.25 -3.74
C ASN A 86 20.43 5.78 -3.48
N ASN A 87 19.83 4.88 -4.21
CA ASN A 87 20.07 3.45 -4.13
C ASN A 87 21.08 3.03 -5.22
N GLU A 88 22.12 2.39 -4.80
CA GLU A 88 23.09 1.76 -5.71
C GLU A 88 23.16 0.26 -5.36
N LEU A 89 22.32 -0.55 -5.98
CA LEU A 89 22.27 -2.01 -5.77
C LEU A 89 22.11 -2.41 -4.27
N GLY A 90 21.18 -1.75 -3.56
CA GLY A 90 20.95 -1.98 -2.13
C GLY A 90 21.88 -1.21 -1.19
N GLY A 91 22.73 -0.34 -1.69
CA GLY A 91 23.56 0.59 -0.93
C GLY A 91 23.05 2.03 -0.99
N PHE A 92 22.53 2.56 0.10
CA PHE A 92 21.86 3.87 0.17
C PHE A 92 22.77 4.99 0.64
N THR A 93 22.71 6.14 -0.05
CA THR A 93 23.44 7.37 0.30
C THR A 93 22.49 8.56 0.26
N ASN A 94 22.43 9.38 1.32
CA ASN A 94 21.61 10.59 1.33
C ASN A 94 22.22 11.66 0.42
N VAL A 95 21.58 11.93 -0.69
CA VAL A 95 21.97 12.93 -1.70
C VAL A 95 21.07 14.17 -1.69
N GLY A 96 19.99 14.19 -0.93
CA GLY A 96 18.98 15.25 -0.90
C GLY A 96 19.57 16.67 -0.74
N PRO A 97 20.45 16.95 0.24
CA PRO A 97 21.04 18.28 0.42
C PRO A 97 21.92 18.72 -0.76
N VAL A 98 22.61 17.78 -1.42
CA VAL A 98 23.47 18.10 -2.58
C VAL A 98 22.62 18.40 -3.81
N LEU A 99 21.46 17.76 -3.93
CA LEU A 99 20.52 17.95 -5.02
C LEU A 99 19.55 19.13 -4.78
N GLY A 100 19.67 19.87 -3.68
CA GLY A 100 18.87 21.08 -3.43
C GLY A 100 17.57 20.85 -2.66
N LEU A 101 17.35 19.66 -2.10
CA LEU A 101 16.19 19.42 -1.22
C LEU A 101 16.37 20.13 0.13
N PRO A 102 15.27 20.55 0.77
CA PRO A 102 15.33 21.46 1.91
C PRO A 102 15.81 20.81 3.21
N THR A 103 16.53 21.63 4.02
CA THR A 103 17.01 21.31 5.37
C THR A 103 16.81 22.49 6.33
N ASP A 104 15.69 23.22 6.20
CA ASP A 104 15.48 24.56 6.75
C ASP A 104 14.71 24.60 8.08
N GLY A 105 14.35 23.45 8.65
CA GLY A 105 13.60 23.33 9.92
C GLY A 105 12.09 23.50 9.77
N LYS A 106 11.56 23.61 8.55
CA LYS A 106 10.12 23.65 8.27
C LYS A 106 9.50 22.26 8.38
N GLU A 107 8.52 22.07 9.26
CA GLU A 107 7.89 20.76 9.49
C GLU A 107 7.25 20.21 8.20
N ARG A 108 7.74 19.08 7.72
CA ARG A 108 7.25 18.38 6.54
C ARG A 108 6.61 17.06 6.94
N ARG A 109 5.42 16.76 6.36
CA ARG A 109 4.58 15.65 6.80
C ARG A 109 4.16 14.69 5.71
N ALA A 110 4.14 15.16 4.47
CA ALA A 110 3.67 14.38 3.34
C ALA A 110 4.64 14.50 2.19
N ILE A 111 4.71 13.44 1.38
CA ILE A 111 5.65 13.39 0.28
C ILE A 111 5.05 12.58 -0.89
N ALA A 112 5.19 13.09 -2.10
CA ALA A 112 4.61 12.46 -3.28
C ALA A 112 5.50 12.63 -4.51
N TRP A 113 5.87 11.51 -5.11
CA TRP A 113 6.50 11.46 -6.42
C TRP A 113 5.47 11.54 -7.54
N GLY A 114 5.74 12.34 -8.58
CA GLY A 114 4.94 12.40 -9.79
C GLY A 114 5.62 13.23 -10.85
N ASP A 115 5.59 12.80 -12.09
CA ASP A 115 6.06 13.56 -13.26
C ASP A 115 4.91 14.46 -13.74
N TYR A 116 4.85 15.71 -13.22
CA TYR A 116 3.72 16.60 -13.48
C TYR A 116 3.75 17.24 -14.88
N ASP A 117 4.91 17.36 -15.50
CA ASP A 117 5.09 18.02 -16.80
C ASP A 117 5.36 17.06 -17.95
N GLY A 118 5.51 15.75 -17.66
CA GLY A 118 5.67 14.68 -18.64
C GLY A 118 7.06 14.63 -19.26
N ASP A 119 8.09 15.15 -18.57
CA ASP A 119 9.45 15.17 -19.10
C ASP A 119 10.21 13.85 -18.90
N GLY A 120 9.63 12.90 -18.16
CA GLY A 120 10.16 11.56 -17.89
C GLY A 120 10.99 11.46 -16.63
N TYR A 121 11.05 12.51 -15.81
CA TYR A 121 11.70 12.49 -14.50
C TYR A 121 10.69 12.75 -13.40
N LEU A 122 10.83 12.05 -12.27
CA LEU A 122 9.94 12.20 -11.14
C LEU A 122 10.20 13.50 -10.39
N ASP A 123 9.18 14.33 -10.28
CA ASP A 123 9.15 15.54 -9.46
C ASP A 123 8.66 15.24 -8.07
N LEU A 124 8.91 16.14 -7.11
CA LEU A 124 8.62 15.92 -5.72
C LEU A 124 7.70 17.01 -5.15
N TYR A 125 6.47 16.64 -4.76
CA TYR A 125 5.59 17.53 -4.00
C TYR A 125 5.66 17.21 -2.51
N ILE A 126 5.89 18.25 -1.69
CA ILE A 126 6.13 18.13 -0.26
C ILE A 126 5.05 18.89 0.50
N GLY A 127 4.35 18.18 1.37
CA GLY A 127 3.33 18.73 2.24
C GLY A 127 3.87 19.17 3.60
N SER A 128 3.45 20.36 4.06
CA SER A 128 3.88 20.91 5.34
C SER A 128 2.76 21.05 6.37
N ASN A 129 3.14 21.36 7.61
CA ASN A 129 2.21 21.70 8.66
C ASN A 129 2.13 23.23 8.83
N ARG A 130 1.15 23.86 8.15
CA ARG A 130 0.85 25.31 8.22
C ARG A 130 1.96 26.25 7.73
N GLN A 131 2.89 25.74 6.93
CA GLN A 131 4.05 26.52 6.43
C GLN A 131 4.08 26.63 4.90
N GLY A 132 2.99 26.20 4.24
CA GLY A 132 2.84 26.12 2.78
C GLY A 132 3.56 24.91 2.19
N ASN A 133 2.97 24.32 1.18
CA ASN A 133 3.53 23.18 0.45
C ASN A 133 4.57 23.63 -0.58
N GLU A 134 5.38 22.70 -1.05
CA GLU A 134 6.48 22.95 -1.99
C GLU A 134 6.47 21.93 -3.11
N LEU A 135 6.64 22.39 -4.36
CA LEU A 135 6.88 21.54 -5.52
C LEU A 135 8.30 21.75 -6.02
N PHE A 136 9.03 20.67 -6.14
CA PHE A 136 10.39 20.62 -6.64
C PHE A 136 10.40 19.90 -7.99
N HIS A 137 10.76 20.61 -9.03
CA HIS A 137 11.01 20.06 -10.36
C HIS A 137 12.37 19.36 -10.39
N ASN A 138 12.40 18.18 -10.97
CA ASN A 138 13.63 17.41 -11.16
C ASN A 138 14.36 17.85 -12.42
N ASP A 139 15.49 18.49 -12.27
CA ASP A 139 16.34 18.98 -13.37
C ASP A 139 17.12 17.83 -14.05
N ARG A 140 16.43 16.73 -14.36
CA ARG A 140 16.99 15.52 -14.98
C ARG A 140 18.17 14.95 -14.21
N SER A 141 17.94 14.68 -12.94
CA SER A 141 18.90 14.14 -11.99
C SER A 141 20.09 15.05 -11.66
N GLN A 142 20.09 16.30 -12.17
CA GLN A 142 21.15 17.27 -11.86
C GLN A 142 20.88 18.04 -10.56
N GLY A 143 19.66 17.96 -10.04
CA GLY A 143 19.18 18.63 -8.84
C GLY A 143 17.69 18.83 -8.88
N PHE A 144 17.18 19.51 -7.86
CA PHE A 144 15.76 19.87 -7.74
C PHE A 144 15.62 21.38 -7.63
N THR A 145 14.77 21.97 -8.48
CA THR A 145 14.44 23.40 -8.46
C THR A 145 13.03 23.60 -7.90
N GLU A 146 12.88 24.45 -6.87
CA GLU A 146 11.58 24.80 -6.32
C GLU A 146 10.79 25.68 -7.30
N VAL A 147 9.61 25.20 -7.73
CA VAL A 147 8.74 25.85 -8.74
C VAL A 147 7.35 26.20 -8.21
N THR A 148 7.14 26.09 -6.91
CA THR A 148 5.84 26.26 -6.22
C THR A 148 5.15 27.57 -6.57
N ALA A 149 5.88 28.69 -6.47
CA ALA A 149 5.33 30.02 -6.71
C ALA A 149 5.03 30.28 -8.18
N GLU A 150 5.83 29.72 -9.07
CA GLU A 150 5.66 29.83 -10.52
C GLU A 150 4.38 29.10 -10.98
N LEU A 151 4.14 27.92 -10.44
CA LEU A 151 3.01 27.05 -10.80
C LEU A 151 1.75 27.31 -9.97
N GLY A 152 1.85 28.12 -8.90
CA GLY A 152 0.72 28.50 -8.05
C GLY A 152 0.14 27.36 -7.21
N VAL A 153 0.92 26.31 -6.92
CA VAL A 153 0.49 25.12 -6.16
C VAL A 153 0.85 25.16 -4.68
N GLY A 154 1.44 26.24 -4.20
CA GLY A 154 1.68 26.47 -2.77
C GLY A 154 0.38 26.82 -2.06
N ILE A 155 0.02 26.02 -1.03
CA ILE A 155 -1.19 26.23 -0.24
C ILE A 155 -0.77 26.80 1.12
N PRO A 156 -0.92 28.09 1.36
CA PRO A 156 -0.54 28.67 2.65
C PRO A 156 -1.47 28.19 3.77
N GLN A 157 -0.95 27.99 4.95
CA GLN A 157 -1.69 27.59 6.17
C GLN A 157 -2.35 26.19 6.14
N VAL A 158 -2.11 25.38 5.09
CA VAL A 158 -2.56 23.99 5.03
C VAL A 158 -1.87 23.13 6.10
N SER A 159 -2.60 22.21 6.69
CA SER A 159 -2.01 21.11 7.49
C SER A 159 -2.09 19.83 6.67
N THR A 160 -1.20 19.76 5.69
CA THR A 160 -1.20 18.69 4.69
C THR A 160 -1.06 17.32 5.33
N ARG A 161 -1.85 16.42 4.81
CA ARG A 161 -1.78 14.99 5.05
C ARG A 161 -1.56 14.30 3.71
N GLN A 162 -2.43 13.43 3.27
CA GLN A 162 -2.25 12.72 2.01
C GLN A 162 -2.12 13.67 0.81
N ILE A 163 -1.18 13.35 -0.08
CA ILE A 163 -1.01 13.96 -1.39
C ILE A 163 -1.17 12.86 -2.43
N SER A 164 -1.92 13.14 -3.50
CA SER A 164 -2.09 12.19 -4.60
C SER A 164 -1.89 12.89 -5.94
N TRP A 165 -1.02 12.32 -6.75
CA TRP A 165 -0.92 12.61 -8.17
C TRP A 165 -1.81 11.63 -8.94
N VAL A 166 -2.89 12.10 -9.53
CA VAL A 166 -3.90 11.28 -10.20
C VAL A 166 -4.44 11.99 -11.42
N ASP A 167 -4.80 11.25 -12.45
CA ASP A 167 -5.52 11.79 -13.62
C ASP A 167 -7.03 11.60 -13.38
N PHE A 168 -7.65 12.49 -12.55
CA PHE A 168 -9.04 12.32 -12.12
C PHE A 168 -10.05 12.53 -13.25
N ASP A 169 -9.70 13.29 -14.30
CA ASP A 169 -10.58 13.59 -15.44
C ASP A 169 -10.20 12.84 -16.72
N ASN A 170 -9.28 11.87 -16.62
CA ASN A 170 -8.78 11.06 -17.72
C ASN A 170 -8.22 11.92 -18.86
N SER A 171 -7.58 13.03 -18.55
CA SER A 171 -6.97 13.96 -19.52
C SER A 171 -5.67 13.45 -20.11
N GLY A 172 -4.99 12.58 -19.39
CA GLY A 172 -3.65 12.09 -19.66
C GLY A 172 -2.55 12.82 -18.90
N SER A 173 -2.90 13.86 -18.12
CA SER A 173 -1.98 14.60 -17.26
C SER A 173 -2.24 14.30 -15.79
N LEU A 174 -1.20 14.23 -14.96
CA LEU A 174 -1.35 14.09 -13.52
C LEU A 174 -1.87 15.39 -12.91
N ASP A 175 -3.01 15.30 -12.22
CA ASP A 175 -3.59 16.34 -11.38
C ASP A 175 -3.09 16.16 -9.94
N LEU A 176 -3.23 17.20 -9.11
CA LEU A 176 -2.73 17.20 -7.75
C LEU A 176 -3.86 17.33 -6.73
N PHE A 177 -4.07 16.31 -5.93
CA PHE A 177 -4.96 16.35 -4.75
C PHE A 177 -4.15 16.51 -3.46
N VAL A 178 -4.63 17.38 -2.57
CA VAL A 178 -4.04 17.63 -1.26
C VAL A 178 -5.10 17.54 -0.17
N ALA A 179 -4.98 16.56 0.69
CA ALA A 179 -5.81 16.43 1.89
C ALA A 179 -5.36 17.42 2.97
N ASP A 180 -6.30 18.17 3.54
CA ASP A 180 -6.05 19.10 4.65
C ASP A 180 -6.76 18.66 5.93
N ARG A 181 -6.01 18.59 7.02
CA ARG A 181 -6.55 18.23 8.34
C ARG A 181 -7.33 19.36 9.02
N VAL A 182 -7.16 20.60 8.61
CA VAL A 182 -7.72 21.78 9.32
C VAL A 182 -8.60 22.68 8.45
N GLY A 183 -8.50 22.54 7.14
CA GLY A 183 -9.26 23.28 6.16
C GLY A 183 -9.86 22.37 5.08
N PRO A 184 -10.49 22.96 4.06
CA PRO A 184 -10.97 22.18 2.92
C PRO A 184 -9.84 21.53 2.14
N ASN A 185 -10.09 20.32 1.66
CA ASN A 185 -9.20 19.66 0.70
C ASN A 185 -9.08 20.46 -0.59
N VAL A 186 -7.95 20.32 -1.27
CA VAL A 186 -7.63 21.07 -2.50
C VAL A 186 -7.38 20.11 -3.65
N LEU A 187 -7.98 20.38 -4.79
CA LEU A 187 -7.73 19.67 -6.03
C LEU A 187 -7.31 20.65 -7.11
N PHE A 188 -6.13 20.48 -7.65
CA PHE A 188 -5.61 21.20 -8.79
C PHE A 188 -5.71 20.35 -10.05
N ARG A 189 -6.37 20.87 -11.09
CA ARG A 189 -6.33 20.31 -12.43
C ARG A 189 -5.07 20.79 -13.13
N ASN A 190 -4.33 19.88 -13.74
CA ASN A 190 -3.17 20.18 -14.58
C ASN A 190 -3.59 20.32 -16.04
N VAL A 191 -3.32 21.47 -16.62
CA VAL A 191 -3.53 21.73 -18.04
C VAL A 191 -2.22 22.14 -18.68
N ASN A 192 -1.52 21.18 -19.27
CA ASN A 192 -0.21 21.38 -19.91
C ASN A 192 0.82 22.02 -18.95
N GLY A 193 1.00 21.47 -17.77
CA GLY A 193 1.94 21.95 -16.74
C GLY A 193 1.48 23.20 -15.99
N LYS A 194 0.22 23.63 -16.15
CA LYS A 194 -0.40 24.73 -15.41
C LYS A 194 -1.51 24.23 -14.53
N PHE A 195 -1.49 24.60 -13.27
CA PHE A 195 -2.45 24.16 -12.28
C PHE A 195 -3.58 25.18 -12.06
N VAL A 196 -4.81 24.67 -12.00
CA VAL A 196 -6.02 25.44 -11.68
C VAL A 196 -6.75 24.75 -10.55
N GLU A 197 -7.02 25.44 -9.43
CA GLU A 197 -7.82 24.89 -8.35
C GLU A 197 -9.26 24.68 -8.83
N VAL A 198 -9.77 23.45 -8.69
CA VAL A 198 -11.10 23.03 -9.15
C VAL A 198 -11.91 22.28 -8.08
N GLY A 199 -11.32 22.01 -6.91
CA GLY A 199 -11.95 21.20 -5.86
C GLY A 199 -13.27 21.77 -5.37
N THR A 200 -13.35 23.10 -5.24
CA THR A 200 -14.60 23.79 -4.86
C THR A 200 -15.70 23.64 -5.92
N GLU A 201 -15.37 23.79 -7.19
CA GLU A 201 -16.31 23.66 -8.31
C GLU A 201 -16.82 22.22 -8.44
N LEU A 202 -15.93 21.26 -8.24
CA LEU A 202 -16.24 19.83 -8.39
C LEU A 202 -16.88 19.20 -7.14
N GLY A 203 -16.96 19.93 -6.02
CA GLY A 203 -17.57 19.42 -4.77
C GLY A 203 -16.61 18.62 -3.87
N LEU A 204 -15.29 18.70 -4.11
CA LEU A 204 -14.25 18.02 -3.31
C LEU A 204 -13.58 18.91 -2.24
N ALA A 205 -13.99 20.17 -2.10
CA ALA A 205 -13.51 21.04 -1.02
C ALA A 205 -14.15 20.63 0.33
N ASP A 206 -13.93 19.39 0.75
CA ASP A 206 -14.46 18.82 1.99
C ASP A 206 -13.82 19.49 3.20
N PRO A 207 -14.60 20.06 4.12
CA PRO A 207 -14.08 20.74 5.30
C PRO A 207 -13.78 19.79 6.47
N ARG A 208 -14.06 18.50 6.35
CA ARG A 208 -13.75 17.51 7.39
C ARG A 208 -12.23 17.37 7.56
N ALA A 209 -11.79 16.94 8.74
CA ALA A 209 -10.36 16.80 9.04
C ALA A 209 -9.78 15.57 8.31
N THR A 210 -9.49 15.71 7.03
CA THR A 210 -9.00 14.63 6.19
C THR A 210 -7.55 14.29 6.50
N VAL A 211 -7.25 13.01 6.65
CA VAL A 211 -5.88 12.50 6.83
C VAL A 211 -5.50 11.54 5.71
N GLY A 212 -6.25 10.47 5.49
CA GLY A 212 -6.03 9.53 4.38
C GLY A 212 -6.90 9.85 3.17
N ALA A 213 -6.39 9.57 1.97
CA ALA A 213 -7.12 9.72 0.71
C ALA A 213 -6.71 8.62 -0.25
N CYS A 214 -7.67 7.82 -0.69
CA CYS A 214 -7.44 6.69 -1.59
C CYS A 214 -8.28 6.84 -2.85
N TRP A 215 -7.61 6.85 -4.01
CA TRP A 215 -8.26 6.96 -5.31
C TRP A 215 -8.31 5.59 -6.00
N PHE A 216 -9.50 5.16 -6.43
CA PHE A 216 -9.71 3.92 -7.18
C PHE A 216 -11.07 3.91 -7.87
N ASP A 217 -11.22 3.15 -8.93
CA ASP A 217 -12.48 2.97 -9.67
C ASP A 217 -13.30 1.86 -8.99
N TYR A 218 -14.02 2.18 -7.87
CA TYR A 218 -14.71 1.18 -7.06
C TYR A 218 -15.89 0.52 -7.77
N ASN A 219 -16.53 1.26 -8.69
CA ASN A 219 -17.74 0.85 -9.38
C ASN A 219 -17.48 0.38 -10.81
N ARG A 220 -16.21 0.44 -11.27
CA ARG A 220 -15.72 0.03 -12.58
C ARG A 220 -16.35 0.82 -13.74
N ASP A 221 -16.65 2.10 -13.53
CA ASP A 221 -17.20 2.98 -14.56
C ASP A 221 -16.11 3.67 -15.41
N GLY A 222 -14.85 3.49 -15.08
CA GLY A 222 -13.69 4.02 -15.78
C GLY A 222 -13.24 5.39 -15.31
N ARG A 223 -13.67 5.82 -14.14
CA ARG A 223 -13.22 7.05 -13.48
C ARG A 223 -12.69 6.73 -12.09
N LEU A 224 -11.67 7.47 -11.66
CA LEU A 224 -11.19 7.39 -10.28
C LEU A 224 -12.18 8.05 -9.34
N ASP A 225 -12.67 7.29 -8.38
CA ASP A 225 -13.44 7.74 -7.22
C ASP A 225 -12.49 8.01 -6.05
N LEU A 226 -12.95 8.70 -5.01
CA LEU A 226 -12.10 9.11 -3.89
C LEU A 226 -12.70 8.73 -2.54
N PHE A 227 -12.03 7.88 -1.78
CA PHE A 227 -12.31 7.68 -0.38
C PHE A 227 -11.47 8.62 0.49
N LEU A 228 -12.11 9.24 1.51
CA LEU A 228 -11.46 10.11 2.48
C LEU A 228 -11.62 9.55 3.89
N ALA A 229 -10.49 9.23 4.51
CA ALA A 229 -10.42 8.88 5.93
C ALA A 229 -10.33 10.16 6.78
N ASN A 230 -11.41 10.44 7.53
CA ASN A 230 -11.57 11.68 8.29
C ASN A 230 -11.39 11.45 9.79
N GLN A 231 -10.61 12.29 10.43
CA GLN A 231 -10.25 12.22 11.84
C GLN A 231 -11.33 12.79 12.78
N GLY A 232 -11.26 12.39 14.03
CA GLY A 232 -12.14 12.88 15.09
C GLY A 232 -13.59 12.41 14.89
N THR A 233 -14.56 13.28 15.18
CA THR A 233 -15.98 12.99 14.99
C THR A 233 -16.44 13.13 13.54
N GLY A 234 -15.54 13.48 12.61
CA GLY A 234 -15.81 13.56 11.18
C GLY A 234 -16.09 12.16 10.63
N LYS A 235 -17.17 12.03 9.86
CA LYS A 235 -17.46 10.80 9.13
C LYS A 235 -16.55 10.69 7.92
N ASP A 236 -16.18 9.45 7.54
CA ASP A 236 -15.48 9.21 6.28
C ASP A 236 -16.37 9.55 5.10
N ALA A 237 -15.77 9.74 3.94
CA ALA A 237 -16.48 10.01 2.69
C ALA A 237 -16.04 9.05 1.60
N LEU A 238 -16.98 8.72 0.70
CA LEU A 238 -16.67 8.11 -0.58
C LEU A 238 -17.28 8.97 -1.67
N TYR A 239 -16.45 9.68 -2.38
CA TYR A 239 -16.84 10.55 -3.48
C TYR A 239 -16.83 9.77 -4.78
N ARG A 240 -18.03 9.52 -5.33
CA ARG A 240 -18.17 8.98 -6.68
C ARG A 240 -17.91 10.08 -7.70
N ASN A 241 -17.05 9.79 -8.67
CA ASN A 241 -16.74 10.68 -9.78
C ASN A 241 -17.81 10.57 -10.87
N ASP A 242 -18.71 11.54 -10.95
CA ASP A 242 -19.78 11.58 -11.96
C ASP A 242 -19.32 12.26 -13.29
N GLY A 243 -18.01 12.57 -13.42
CA GLY A 243 -17.36 13.21 -14.57
C GLY A 243 -17.31 14.73 -14.48
N GLU A 244 -18.42 15.39 -14.21
CA GLU A 244 -18.49 16.85 -14.06
C GLU A 244 -18.50 17.31 -12.59
N THR A 245 -18.79 16.41 -11.67
CA THR A 245 -18.86 16.67 -10.22
C THR A 245 -18.53 15.38 -9.46
N PHE A 246 -18.27 15.53 -8.16
CA PHE A 246 -18.15 14.39 -7.24
C PHE A 246 -19.34 14.39 -6.27
N THR A 247 -19.88 13.21 -6.01
CA THR A 247 -21.02 13.00 -5.10
C THR A 247 -20.59 12.11 -3.92
N ASP A 248 -20.72 12.59 -2.67
CA ASP A 248 -20.46 11.77 -1.47
C ASP A 248 -21.56 10.71 -1.33
N VAL A 249 -21.20 9.45 -1.50
CA VAL A 249 -22.08 8.28 -1.44
C VAL A 249 -21.81 7.39 -0.22
N ALA A 250 -20.92 7.81 0.69
CA ALA A 250 -20.52 7.00 1.85
C ALA A 250 -21.71 6.59 2.72
N ALA A 251 -22.68 7.49 2.93
CA ALA A 251 -23.88 7.18 3.69
C ALA A 251 -24.79 6.15 2.99
N GLU A 252 -24.85 6.16 1.66
CA GLU A 252 -25.66 5.22 0.87
C GLU A 252 -25.05 3.81 0.89
N LEU A 253 -23.73 3.73 1.02
CA LEU A 253 -22.95 2.49 0.98
C LEU A 253 -22.50 2.00 2.37
N ASP A 254 -22.94 2.66 3.44
CA ASP A 254 -22.60 2.38 4.85
C ASP A 254 -21.07 2.41 5.13
N MET A 255 -20.38 3.35 4.46
CA MET A 255 -18.93 3.53 4.55
C MET A 255 -18.50 4.77 5.35
N GLU A 256 -19.40 5.39 6.11
CA GLU A 256 -19.11 6.58 6.93
C GLU A 256 -18.27 6.29 8.19
N GLY A 257 -17.91 5.02 8.45
CA GLY A 257 -17.11 4.59 9.60
C GLY A 257 -17.87 4.48 10.93
N GLY A 258 -19.19 4.70 10.94
CA GLY A 258 -20.06 4.55 12.11
C GLY A 258 -19.98 5.70 13.14
N ALA A 259 -20.48 5.44 14.35
CA ALA A 259 -20.40 6.41 15.46
C ALA A 259 -18.97 6.42 16.05
N ARG A 260 -18.43 7.62 16.27
CA ARG A 260 -17.04 7.83 16.70
C ARG A 260 -16.97 8.75 17.92
N GLU A 261 -16.03 8.47 18.80
CA GLU A 261 -15.59 9.37 19.87
C GLU A 261 -14.66 10.46 19.29
N ARG A 262 -14.36 11.48 20.10
CA ARG A 262 -13.52 12.61 19.66
C ARG A 262 -12.12 12.18 19.19
N ASP A 263 -11.57 11.15 19.84
CA ASP A 263 -10.21 10.66 19.61
C ASP A 263 -10.18 9.46 18.63
N ASP A 264 -11.33 9.12 18.02
CA ASP A 264 -11.44 8.12 16.98
C ASP A 264 -11.33 8.75 15.58
N GLY A 265 -11.51 7.96 14.55
CA GLY A 265 -11.65 8.41 13.18
C GLY A 265 -10.58 7.86 12.27
N GLY A 266 -10.85 7.96 10.95
CA GLY A 266 -9.96 7.49 9.91
C GLY A 266 -8.65 8.29 9.87
N VAL A 267 -7.55 7.60 9.65
CA VAL A 267 -6.21 8.20 9.57
C VAL A 267 -5.54 7.87 8.25
N ASP A 268 -5.65 6.64 7.80
CA ASP A 268 -5.11 6.20 6.53
C ASP A 268 -6.05 5.22 5.85
N CYS A 269 -5.86 5.01 4.55
CA CYS A 269 -6.55 3.99 3.80
C CYS A 269 -5.61 3.35 2.79
N THR A 270 -5.85 2.07 2.48
CA THR A 270 -5.11 1.37 1.44
C THR A 270 -6.03 0.46 0.64
N VAL A 271 -5.84 0.43 -0.67
CA VAL A 271 -6.69 -0.27 -1.64
C VAL A 271 -5.98 -1.54 -2.12
N GLY A 272 -6.68 -2.68 -2.08
CA GLY A 272 -6.14 -3.95 -2.56
C GLY A 272 -7.23 -4.98 -2.77
N ASP A 273 -7.04 -5.90 -3.69
CA ASP A 273 -7.89 -7.09 -3.88
C ASP A 273 -7.32 -8.21 -2.99
N TYR A 274 -7.72 -8.21 -1.70
CA TYR A 274 -7.13 -9.13 -0.71
C TYR A 274 -7.61 -10.58 -0.88
N ASN A 275 -8.79 -10.77 -1.50
CA ASN A 275 -9.41 -12.07 -1.68
C ASN A 275 -9.27 -12.63 -3.10
N ASN A 276 -8.58 -11.90 -4.00
CA ASN A 276 -8.34 -12.23 -5.40
C ASN A 276 -9.64 -12.47 -6.21
N ASP A 277 -10.73 -11.73 -5.88
CA ASP A 277 -12.01 -11.83 -6.60
C ASP A 277 -12.10 -10.88 -7.82
N GLY A 278 -11.09 -10.02 -8.01
CA GLY A 278 -10.99 -9.10 -9.14
C GLY A 278 -11.65 -7.74 -8.90
N HIS A 279 -11.98 -7.42 -7.64
CA HIS A 279 -12.49 -6.13 -7.21
C HIS A 279 -11.58 -5.53 -6.14
N PHE A 280 -11.44 -4.21 -6.14
CA PHE A 280 -10.66 -3.55 -5.11
C PHE A 280 -11.46 -3.41 -3.82
N ASP A 281 -10.86 -3.89 -2.75
CA ASP A 281 -11.30 -3.73 -1.37
C ASP A 281 -10.57 -2.55 -0.72
N LEU A 282 -11.08 -2.09 0.43
CA LEU A 282 -10.54 -0.94 1.14
C LEU A 282 -10.30 -1.27 2.61
N PHE A 283 -9.07 -1.10 3.07
CA PHE A 283 -8.76 -1.07 4.50
C PHE A 283 -8.62 0.38 4.97
N VAL A 284 -9.18 0.69 6.14
CA VAL A 284 -9.09 2.00 6.79
C VAL A 284 -8.46 1.83 8.17
N ALA A 285 -7.25 2.38 8.32
CA ALA A 285 -6.59 2.51 9.60
C ALA A 285 -7.22 3.65 10.41
N THR A 286 -7.52 3.41 11.67
CA THR A 286 -8.23 4.37 12.52
C THR A 286 -7.57 4.51 13.88
N TYR A 287 -7.84 5.62 14.55
CA TYR A 287 -7.55 5.78 15.98
C TYR A 287 -8.50 4.98 16.88
N GLY A 288 -9.57 4.42 16.31
CA GLY A 288 -10.51 3.51 16.93
C GLY A 288 -10.44 2.11 16.34
N ILE A 289 -11.60 1.57 15.93
CA ILE A 289 -11.70 0.24 15.33
C ILE A 289 -11.41 0.33 13.84
N ASN A 290 -10.37 -0.34 13.39
CA ASN A 290 -10.02 -0.46 11.97
C ASN A 290 -11.14 -1.10 11.15
N LYS A 291 -11.23 -0.76 9.88
CA LYS A 291 -12.25 -1.22 8.97
C LYS A 291 -11.68 -1.88 7.73
N LEU A 292 -12.20 -3.06 7.39
CA LEU A 292 -12.01 -3.68 6.09
C LEU A 292 -13.37 -3.73 5.38
N TYR A 293 -13.45 -3.06 4.26
CA TYR A 293 -14.61 -3.04 3.38
C TYR A 293 -14.35 -3.91 2.16
N GLN A 294 -15.06 -5.01 2.04
CA GLN A 294 -15.02 -5.90 0.87
C GLN A 294 -15.97 -5.39 -0.20
N ASN A 295 -15.47 -5.17 -1.41
CA ASN A 295 -16.26 -4.80 -2.57
C ASN A 295 -16.92 -6.02 -3.19
N ASN A 296 -18.23 -6.01 -3.35
CA ASN A 296 -18.95 -7.15 -3.92
C ASN A 296 -19.04 -7.14 -5.46
N GLY A 297 -18.33 -6.22 -6.12
CA GLY A 297 -18.29 -6.09 -7.57
C GLY A 297 -19.54 -5.48 -8.22
N SER A 298 -20.55 -5.12 -7.41
CA SER A 298 -21.77 -4.45 -7.88
C SER A 298 -21.82 -2.96 -7.51
N GLY A 299 -20.72 -2.41 -7.00
CA GLY A 299 -20.60 -1.03 -6.52
C GLY A 299 -21.10 -0.84 -5.09
N SER A 300 -21.14 -1.90 -4.29
CA SER A 300 -21.42 -1.84 -2.84
C SER A 300 -20.39 -2.63 -2.04
N PHE A 301 -20.29 -2.31 -0.75
CA PHE A 301 -19.29 -2.84 0.16
C PHE A 301 -19.94 -3.57 1.33
N GLU A 302 -19.22 -4.54 1.90
CA GLU A 302 -19.55 -5.20 3.17
C GLU A 302 -18.40 -4.98 4.16
N GLU A 303 -18.69 -4.56 5.39
CA GLU A 303 -17.69 -4.44 6.44
C GLU A 303 -17.41 -5.82 7.03
N VAL A 304 -16.18 -6.32 6.87
CA VAL A 304 -15.79 -7.70 7.18
C VAL A 304 -14.66 -7.83 8.20
N SER A 305 -14.23 -6.74 8.85
CA SER A 305 -13.06 -6.71 9.74
C SER A 305 -13.09 -7.80 10.80
N SER A 306 -14.24 -7.97 11.48
CA SER A 306 -14.43 -8.99 12.51
C SER A 306 -14.38 -10.40 11.96
N ALA A 307 -15.03 -10.63 10.83
CA ALA A 307 -15.06 -11.94 10.18
C ALA A 307 -13.66 -12.35 9.69
N MET A 308 -12.87 -11.38 9.24
CA MET A 308 -11.51 -11.59 8.74
C MET A 308 -10.45 -11.61 9.84
N GLY A 309 -10.80 -11.30 11.09
CA GLY A 309 -9.85 -11.33 12.23
C GLY A 309 -8.87 -10.15 12.27
N ILE A 310 -9.18 -9.04 11.58
CA ILE A 310 -8.34 -7.83 11.57
C ILE A 310 -8.93 -6.68 12.39
N GLU A 311 -9.92 -6.94 13.21
CA GLU A 311 -10.39 -5.96 14.20
C GLU A 311 -9.27 -5.62 15.18
N GLY A 312 -9.12 -4.34 15.49
CA GLY A 312 -8.24 -3.84 16.53
C GLY A 312 -8.64 -2.41 16.87
N ASN A 313 -8.48 -2.03 18.13
CA ASN A 313 -8.62 -0.66 18.62
C ASN A 313 -7.26 -0.19 19.10
N ASP A 314 -6.28 -0.16 18.18
CA ASP A 314 -4.87 -0.05 18.53
C ASP A 314 -4.23 1.27 18.03
N HIS A 315 -5.05 2.25 17.65
CA HIS A 315 -4.56 3.57 17.25
C HIS A 315 -3.61 3.50 16.04
N MET A 316 -4.09 2.89 14.95
CA MET A 316 -3.33 2.74 13.70
C MET A 316 -3.25 4.05 12.92
N VAL A 317 -2.12 4.32 12.28
CA VAL A 317 -1.87 5.55 11.53
C VAL A 317 -1.49 5.34 10.09
N GLY A 318 -0.87 4.23 9.74
CA GLY A 318 -0.49 3.88 8.38
C GLY A 318 -0.84 2.44 8.06
N ALA A 319 -1.12 2.14 6.81
CA ALA A 319 -1.34 0.78 6.37
C ALA A 319 -0.91 0.60 4.91
N SER A 320 -0.40 -0.58 4.57
CA SER A 320 -0.04 -0.90 3.19
C SER A 320 -0.18 -2.40 2.92
N TRP A 321 -0.76 -2.72 1.76
CA TRP A 321 -0.87 -4.09 1.26
C TRP A 321 0.43 -4.54 0.61
N GLY A 322 0.87 -5.78 0.91
CA GLY A 322 2.03 -6.40 0.27
C GLY A 322 1.95 -7.92 0.39
N ASP A 323 2.36 -8.64 -0.62
CA ASP A 323 2.51 -10.10 -0.62
C ASP A 323 3.92 -10.41 -0.14
N PHE A 324 4.15 -10.38 1.20
CA PHE A 324 5.50 -10.43 1.78
C PHE A 324 6.14 -11.82 1.72
N ASP A 325 5.35 -12.88 1.57
CA ASP A 325 5.86 -14.26 1.49
C ASP A 325 5.75 -14.89 0.09
N ASN A 326 5.33 -14.10 -0.90
CA ASN A 326 5.16 -14.50 -2.30
C ASN A 326 4.20 -15.68 -2.49
N ASP A 327 3.15 -15.77 -1.66
CA ASP A 327 2.15 -16.83 -1.78
C ASP A 327 0.99 -16.48 -2.75
N GLY A 328 0.96 -15.26 -3.28
CA GLY A 328 0.00 -14.74 -4.25
C GLY A 328 -1.17 -14.01 -3.62
N ARG A 329 -1.25 -13.89 -2.31
CA ARG A 329 -2.27 -13.14 -1.58
C ARG A 329 -1.68 -11.86 -0.99
N LEU A 330 -2.50 -10.82 -0.90
CA LEU A 330 -2.10 -9.58 -0.22
C LEU A 330 -2.19 -9.76 1.29
N ASP A 331 -1.08 -9.51 1.96
CA ASP A 331 -0.97 -9.35 3.39
C ASP A 331 -1.08 -7.87 3.77
N LEU A 332 -1.39 -7.58 5.03
CA LEU A 332 -1.58 -6.23 5.50
C LEU A 332 -0.59 -5.88 6.61
N PHE A 333 0.23 -4.85 6.38
CA PHE A 333 0.96 -4.19 7.46
C PHE A 333 0.18 -2.96 7.93
N ALA A 334 -0.02 -2.84 9.24
CA ALA A 334 -0.66 -1.69 9.87
C ALA A 334 0.26 -1.12 10.96
N ALA A 335 0.65 0.14 10.78
CA ALA A 335 1.56 0.85 11.66
C ALA A 335 0.82 1.44 12.86
N GLY A 336 1.31 1.19 14.06
CA GLY A 336 0.71 1.63 15.32
C GLY A 336 1.31 2.94 15.83
N TYR A 337 0.48 3.93 16.12
CA TYR A 337 0.94 5.21 16.66
C TYR A 337 1.42 5.12 18.12
N HIS A 338 2.67 5.48 18.34
CA HIS A 338 3.25 5.61 19.69
C HIS A 338 3.03 7.05 20.20
N ASP A 339 2.28 7.23 21.29
CA ASP A 339 2.11 8.56 21.85
C ASP A 339 3.31 8.97 22.73
N GLU A 340 3.59 10.28 22.81
CA GLU A 340 4.71 10.84 23.58
C GLU A 340 4.60 10.53 25.08
N ASP A 341 3.41 10.23 25.58
CA ASP A 341 3.12 9.99 27.01
C ASP A 341 3.30 8.52 27.41
N GLY A 342 3.51 7.61 26.46
CA GLY A 342 3.67 6.17 26.69
C GLY A 342 2.44 5.49 27.30
N LEU A 343 1.27 6.14 27.24
CA LEU A 343 0.00 5.62 27.72
C LEU A 343 -0.62 4.62 26.75
N ARG A 344 -0.26 4.73 25.48
CA ARG A 344 -0.59 3.80 24.42
C ARG A 344 0.73 3.29 23.86
N SER A 345 0.89 1.98 23.82
CA SER A 345 2.02 1.31 23.19
C SER A 345 1.44 0.38 22.12
N PRO A 346 0.85 0.95 21.06
CA PRO A 346 0.38 0.14 19.96
C PRO A 346 1.58 -0.54 19.35
N HIS A 347 1.37 -1.76 18.91
CA HIS A 347 2.35 -2.53 18.17
C HIS A 347 2.03 -2.38 16.70
N ASP A 348 3.06 -2.35 15.88
CA ASP A 348 2.88 -2.62 14.46
C ASP A 348 2.33 -4.03 14.29
N ARG A 349 1.44 -4.18 13.32
CA ARG A 349 0.76 -5.44 13.07
C ARG A 349 0.99 -5.89 11.64
N LEU A 350 1.41 -7.12 11.47
CA LEU A 350 1.47 -7.79 10.18
C LEU A 350 0.44 -8.92 10.19
N PHE A 351 -0.55 -8.77 9.33
CA PHE A 351 -1.62 -9.74 9.14
C PHE A 351 -1.33 -10.58 7.90
N HIS A 352 -1.02 -11.84 8.11
CA HIS A 352 -0.81 -12.82 7.05
C HIS A 352 -2.15 -13.35 6.54
N ASN A 353 -2.36 -13.29 5.25
CA ASN A 353 -3.61 -13.66 4.59
C ASN A 353 -3.68 -15.16 4.31
N LEU A 354 -4.54 -15.86 5.03
CA LEU A 354 -4.78 -17.31 4.86
C LEU A 354 -5.91 -17.62 3.84
N GLY A 355 -6.43 -16.60 3.14
CA GLY A 355 -7.51 -16.68 2.18
C GLY A 355 -8.90 -16.49 2.80
N GLU A 356 -9.28 -17.25 3.80
CA GLU A 356 -10.57 -17.13 4.47
C GLU A 356 -10.54 -16.26 5.75
N THR A 357 -9.34 -15.93 6.23
CA THR A 357 -9.08 -15.09 7.42
C THR A 357 -7.64 -14.63 7.41
N PHE A 358 -7.33 -13.65 8.24
CA PHE A 358 -5.95 -13.23 8.52
C PHE A 358 -5.44 -13.81 9.84
N GLU A 359 -4.16 -14.13 9.89
CA GLU A 359 -3.41 -14.46 11.10
C GLU A 359 -2.48 -13.31 11.45
N GLU A 360 -2.61 -12.74 12.64
CA GLU A 360 -1.66 -11.74 13.12
C GLU A 360 -0.35 -12.40 13.52
N LEU A 361 0.76 -11.93 12.94
CA LEU A 361 2.09 -12.45 13.22
C LEU A 361 2.73 -11.73 14.43
N ASP A 362 3.46 -12.48 15.26
CA ASP A 362 4.17 -11.92 16.42
C ASP A 362 5.42 -11.15 15.96
N LEU A 363 5.37 -9.82 15.95
CA LEU A 363 6.45 -8.93 15.56
C LEU A 363 7.41 -8.55 16.71
N VAL A 364 7.13 -8.93 17.97
CA VAL A 364 7.87 -8.47 19.17
C VAL A 364 9.39 -8.69 19.08
N ARG A 365 9.85 -9.68 18.33
CA ARG A 365 11.26 -10.01 18.17
C ARG A 365 11.80 -9.75 16.77
N THR A 366 11.02 -9.12 15.90
CA THR A 366 11.42 -8.82 14.53
C THR A 366 12.01 -7.42 14.41
N ALA A 367 12.56 -7.11 13.24
CA ALA A 367 13.01 -5.76 12.91
C ALA A 367 11.84 -4.77 12.68
N LEU A 368 10.61 -5.28 12.62
CA LEU A 368 9.39 -4.56 12.23
C LEU A 368 8.63 -3.96 13.41
N ASN A 369 9.01 -4.20 14.65
CA ASN A 369 8.28 -3.70 15.80
C ASN A 369 8.85 -2.36 16.27
N GLY A 370 8.28 -1.25 15.85
CA GLY A 370 8.76 0.08 16.14
C GLY A 370 7.71 1.11 16.62
N GLY A 371 6.43 0.90 16.30
CA GLY A 371 5.39 1.91 16.52
C GLY A 371 5.49 3.03 15.49
N ASP A 372 5.28 2.71 14.24
CA ASP A 372 5.64 3.49 13.07
C ASP A 372 4.52 4.40 12.56
N HIS A 373 4.86 5.30 11.63
CA HIS A 373 3.90 6.15 10.92
C HIS A 373 3.82 5.77 9.46
N GLY A 374 4.87 6.09 8.70
CA GLY A 374 4.94 5.77 7.29
C GLY A 374 5.35 4.31 7.08
N VAL A 375 4.67 3.65 6.18
CA VAL A 375 4.96 2.27 5.76
C VAL A 375 4.87 2.14 4.25
N GLN A 376 5.93 1.61 3.62
CA GLN A 376 5.95 1.36 2.18
C GLN A 376 6.67 0.04 1.89
N TRP A 377 6.01 -0.83 1.12
CA TRP A 377 6.61 -2.03 0.56
C TRP A 377 7.31 -1.71 -0.76
N ALA A 378 8.50 -2.25 -0.98
CA ALA A 378 9.22 -2.18 -2.26
C ALA A 378 10.26 -3.30 -2.32
N ASP A 379 10.46 -3.91 -3.47
CA ASP A 379 11.63 -4.75 -3.75
C ASP A 379 12.77 -3.81 -4.17
N PHE A 380 13.53 -3.31 -3.17
CA PHE A 380 14.53 -2.26 -3.41
C PHE A 380 15.90 -2.82 -3.87
N ASP A 381 16.14 -4.12 -3.68
CA ASP A 381 17.41 -4.73 -4.10
C ASP A 381 17.25 -5.70 -5.30
N GLY A 382 16.05 -5.79 -5.86
CA GLY A 382 15.76 -6.50 -7.09
C GLY A 382 15.84 -8.02 -6.95
N ASP A 383 15.70 -8.57 -5.74
CA ASP A 383 15.82 -10.00 -5.52
C ASP A 383 14.51 -10.78 -5.70
N GLY A 384 13.37 -10.06 -5.74
CA GLY A 384 12.05 -10.56 -6.07
C GLY A 384 11.13 -10.76 -4.87
N ASP A 385 11.54 -10.34 -3.66
CA ASP A 385 10.63 -10.25 -2.52
C ASP A 385 10.37 -8.78 -2.13
N LEU A 386 9.34 -8.55 -1.33
CA LEU A 386 8.99 -7.21 -0.88
C LEU A 386 9.68 -6.89 0.44
N ASP A 387 10.49 -5.84 0.42
CA ASP A 387 11.09 -5.20 1.57
C ASP A 387 10.19 -4.08 2.09
N ILE A 388 10.52 -3.52 3.25
CA ILE A 388 9.69 -2.49 3.88
C ILE A 388 10.53 -1.32 4.40
N SER A 389 10.09 -0.10 4.10
CA SER A 389 10.58 1.13 4.73
C SER A 389 9.55 1.67 5.72
N LEU A 390 10.02 2.03 6.91
CA LEU A 390 9.20 2.47 8.03
C LEU A 390 9.68 3.83 8.56
N THR A 391 8.79 4.60 9.22
CA THR A 391 9.17 5.85 9.90
C THR A 391 8.57 5.90 11.30
N GLU A 392 9.40 5.98 12.34
CA GLU A 392 8.97 6.07 13.74
C GLU A 392 8.73 7.53 14.15
N GLY A 393 7.64 8.13 13.66
CA GLY A 393 7.40 9.57 13.52
C GLY A 393 7.50 10.44 14.77
N TYR A 394 6.82 10.10 15.88
CA TYR A 394 6.80 10.92 17.09
C TYR A 394 7.66 10.33 18.22
N ASN A 395 8.28 9.21 17.99
CA ASN A 395 9.17 8.59 18.94
C ASN A 395 10.53 9.31 18.97
N ILE A 396 10.90 9.96 20.08
CA ILE A 396 12.20 10.66 20.24
C ILE A 396 13.38 9.67 20.13
N ALA A 397 13.17 8.43 20.51
CA ALA A 397 14.14 7.34 20.35
C ALA A 397 13.95 6.59 19.02
N GLY A 398 12.99 7.03 18.19
CA GLY A 398 12.60 6.40 16.95
C GLY A 398 13.64 6.51 15.85
N ARG A 399 13.37 5.87 14.76
CA ARG A 399 14.23 5.77 13.56
C ARG A 399 13.36 5.86 12.31
N HIS A 400 13.97 5.70 11.16
CA HIS A 400 13.28 5.47 9.89
C HIS A 400 13.89 4.22 9.21
N PRO A 401 13.67 3.03 9.81
CA PRO A 401 14.40 1.84 9.39
C PRO A 401 14.03 1.39 7.99
N LEU A 402 15.05 0.97 7.26
CA LEU A 402 14.89 0.19 6.05
C LEU A 402 15.15 -1.28 6.37
N VAL A 403 14.21 -2.14 6.03
CA VAL A 403 14.18 -3.52 6.48
C VAL A 403 14.03 -4.44 5.29
N ARG A 404 15.02 -5.30 5.12
CA ARG A 404 15.03 -6.30 4.06
C ARG A 404 14.29 -7.56 4.51
N ASN A 405 13.47 -8.09 3.64
CA ASN A 405 12.90 -9.41 3.73
C ASN A 405 13.97 -10.46 3.40
N GLU A 406 13.94 -11.61 4.05
CA GLU A 406 14.93 -12.65 3.89
C GLU A 406 14.27 -13.94 3.37
N LEU A 407 13.44 -13.84 2.34
CA LEU A 407 12.85 -15.02 1.71
C LEU A 407 13.95 -15.91 1.09
N SER A 408 13.64 -17.19 0.97
CA SER A 408 14.55 -18.06 0.22
C SER A 408 14.62 -17.59 -1.24
N ARG A 409 15.81 -17.65 -1.84
CA ARG A 409 15.99 -17.29 -3.25
C ARG A 409 15.07 -18.06 -4.21
N GLU A 410 14.58 -19.23 -3.82
CA GLU A 410 13.61 -20.00 -4.59
C GLU A 410 12.24 -19.34 -4.54
N THR A 411 11.80 -18.92 -3.35
CA THR A 411 10.52 -18.23 -3.11
C THR A 411 10.54 -16.83 -3.74
N ALA A 412 11.56 -16.02 -3.46
CA ALA A 412 11.69 -14.66 -3.97
C ALA A 412 11.61 -14.60 -5.51
N ARG A 413 12.18 -15.60 -6.21
CA ARG A 413 12.13 -15.68 -7.67
C ARG A 413 10.80 -16.10 -8.28
N GLN A 414 9.83 -16.47 -7.46
CA GLN A 414 8.45 -16.79 -7.89
C GLN A 414 7.58 -15.54 -7.83
N SER A 415 8.06 -14.45 -8.38
CA SER A 415 7.37 -13.16 -8.42
C SER A 415 7.50 -12.50 -9.78
N LEU A 416 6.66 -11.48 -10.01
CA LEU A 416 6.70 -10.61 -11.17
C LEU A 416 6.39 -9.17 -10.72
N GLN A 417 7.25 -8.25 -11.10
CA GLN A 417 6.97 -6.83 -11.01
C GLN A 417 6.44 -6.30 -12.34
N VAL A 418 5.44 -5.41 -12.30
CA VAL A 418 4.86 -4.78 -13.50
C VAL A 418 4.88 -3.27 -13.34
N SER A 419 5.53 -2.58 -14.30
CA SER A 419 5.50 -1.12 -14.45
C SER A 419 4.54 -0.73 -15.55
N VAL A 420 3.79 0.36 -15.34
CA VAL A 420 2.82 0.86 -16.31
C VAL A 420 3.17 2.29 -16.68
N THR A 421 3.29 2.55 -18.00
CA THR A 421 3.63 3.87 -18.52
C THR A 421 2.57 4.37 -19.49
N ASP A 422 2.57 5.65 -19.74
CA ASP A 422 1.75 6.26 -20.79
C ASP A 422 2.31 5.98 -22.20
N GLN A 423 1.74 6.68 -23.20
CA GLN A 423 2.12 6.55 -24.61
C GLN A 423 3.55 7.04 -24.89
N ASP A 424 4.05 7.93 -24.09
CA ASP A 424 5.39 8.52 -24.18
C ASP A 424 6.43 7.76 -23.34
N GLY A 425 5.99 6.75 -22.58
CA GLY A 425 6.83 5.90 -21.75
C GLY A 425 7.05 6.45 -20.33
N VAL A 426 6.25 7.43 -19.91
CA VAL A 426 6.32 8.10 -18.62
C VAL A 426 5.51 7.34 -17.56
N LEU A 427 6.04 7.21 -16.35
CA LEU A 427 5.38 6.56 -15.21
C LEU A 427 4.33 7.49 -14.56
N ASN A 428 3.22 7.72 -15.24
CA ASN A 428 2.16 8.65 -14.82
C ASN A 428 0.75 8.04 -14.87
N ARG A 429 0.64 6.71 -14.74
CA ARG A 429 -0.65 5.99 -14.81
C ARG A 429 -1.16 5.54 -13.44
N ALA A 430 -1.06 6.41 -12.43
CA ALA A 430 -1.71 6.19 -11.13
C ALA A 430 -3.20 5.84 -11.34
N GLY A 431 -3.65 4.77 -10.68
CA GLY A 431 -5.00 4.25 -10.84
C GLY A 431 -5.21 3.25 -11.99
N ALA A 432 -4.19 2.96 -12.80
CA ALA A 432 -4.25 1.83 -13.74
C ALA A 432 -4.29 0.51 -12.97
N GLU A 433 -5.01 -0.46 -13.53
CA GLU A 433 -5.22 -1.77 -12.92
C GLU A 433 -4.39 -2.83 -13.63
N VAL A 434 -3.66 -3.64 -12.86
CA VAL A 434 -2.86 -4.76 -13.38
C VAL A 434 -3.45 -6.07 -12.87
N ARG A 435 -3.81 -6.96 -13.79
CA ARG A 435 -4.32 -8.31 -13.50
C ARG A 435 -3.37 -9.36 -14.03
N ILE A 436 -3.16 -10.40 -13.24
CA ILE A 436 -2.39 -11.57 -13.64
C ILE A 436 -3.32 -12.77 -13.71
N TYR A 437 -3.18 -13.53 -14.81
CA TYR A 437 -3.95 -14.77 -15.03
C TYR A 437 -3.03 -15.94 -15.31
N ASN A 438 -3.46 -17.12 -14.89
CA ASN A 438 -2.84 -18.37 -15.31
C ASN A 438 -3.21 -18.76 -16.76
N LYS A 439 -2.67 -19.87 -17.27
CA LYS A 439 -2.98 -20.38 -18.62
C LYS A 439 -4.42 -20.81 -18.81
N GLN A 440 -5.14 -21.13 -17.74
CA GLN A 440 -6.55 -21.52 -17.75
C GLN A 440 -7.48 -20.30 -17.80
N GLY A 441 -6.95 -19.11 -17.53
CA GLY A 441 -7.70 -17.87 -17.44
C GLY A 441 -8.21 -17.56 -16.04
N ASP A 442 -7.76 -18.29 -15.02
CA ASP A 442 -8.09 -17.97 -13.64
C ASP A 442 -7.27 -16.77 -13.19
N LEU A 443 -7.90 -15.84 -12.48
CA LEU A 443 -7.25 -14.67 -11.89
C LEU A 443 -6.32 -15.12 -10.75
N LEU A 444 -5.08 -14.63 -10.77
CA LEU A 444 -4.09 -14.88 -9.73
C LEU A 444 -3.87 -13.65 -8.83
N GLY A 445 -4.23 -12.47 -9.29
CA GLY A 445 -4.14 -11.24 -8.52
C GLY A 445 -4.50 -10.02 -9.32
N LEU A 446 -4.95 -8.98 -8.59
CA LEU A 446 -5.19 -7.63 -9.09
C LEU A 446 -4.43 -6.63 -8.23
N ARG A 447 -3.72 -5.69 -8.86
CA ARG A 447 -3.02 -4.60 -8.19
C ARG A 447 -3.38 -3.26 -8.83
N LEU A 448 -3.40 -2.22 -8.01
CA LEU A 448 -3.58 -0.83 -8.42
C LEU A 448 -2.22 -0.16 -8.56
N ILE A 449 -1.95 0.53 -9.67
CA ILE A 449 -0.82 1.46 -9.73
C ILE A 449 -1.08 2.56 -8.71
N ASN A 450 -0.13 2.78 -7.82
CA ASN A 450 -0.28 3.55 -6.58
C ASN A 450 -0.93 4.92 -6.82
N THR A 451 -1.87 5.28 -5.94
CA THR A 451 -2.57 6.58 -5.90
C THR A 451 -2.35 7.31 -4.57
N GLY A 452 -1.51 6.74 -3.71
CA GLY A 452 -1.20 7.18 -2.35
C GLY A 452 -1.66 6.14 -1.33
N ASP A 453 -0.75 5.72 -0.45
CA ASP A 453 -0.98 4.81 0.67
C ASP A 453 0.10 4.95 1.74
N GLY A 454 -0.01 4.25 2.84
CA GLY A 454 1.07 4.07 3.82
C GLY A 454 1.42 5.31 4.64
N TYR A 455 0.45 6.17 4.92
CA TYR A 455 0.51 7.40 5.68
C TYR A 455 1.21 8.57 4.99
N ASN A 456 0.39 9.46 4.43
CA ASN A 456 0.80 10.73 3.83
C ASN A 456 1.83 10.58 2.69
N SER A 457 1.78 9.48 1.96
CA SER A 457 2.80 9.12 0.97
C SER A 457 2.21 8.78 -0.38
N HIS A 458 2.94 9.08 -1.45
CA HIS A 458 2.64 8.58 -2.78
C HIS A 458 3.95 8.14 -3.45
N SER A 459 4.11 6.83 -3.58
CA SER A 459 5.24 6.20 -4.24
C SER A 459 4.99 6.01 -5.73
N ASN A 460 6.04 6.09 -6.54
CA ASN A 460 6.01 5.71 -7.94
C ASN A 460 6.91 4.48 -8.13
N LYS A 461 6.32 3.30 -8.09
CA LYS A 461 7.01 2.01 -8.10
C LYS A 461 6.22 0.95 -8.87
N PRO A 462 6.86 -0.11 -9.36
CA PRO A 462 6.17 -1.26 -9.94
C PRO A 462 5.20 -1.91 -8.95
N VAL A 463 4.13 -2.52 -9.46
CA VAL A 463 3.29 -3.42 -8.66
C VAL A 463 3.87 -4.82 -8.66
N HIS A 464 3.76 -5.48 -7.52
CA HIS A 464 4.37 -6.79 -7.24
C HIS A 464 3.30 -7.89 -7.13
N PHE A 465 3.64 -9.07 -7.63
CA PHE A 465 2.83 -10.29 -7.56
C PHE A 465 3.70 -11.47 -7.17
N GLY A 466 3.38 -12.15 -6.06
CA GLY A 466 3.86 -13.50 -5.78
C GLY A 466 3.11 -14.50 -6.66
N LEU A 467 3.83 -15.42 -7.27
CA LEU A 467 3.30 -16.35 -8.28
C LEU A 467 3.85 -17.78 -8.08
N PRO A 468 3.58 -18.38 -6.90
CA PRO A 468 4.15 -19.68 -6.55
C PRO A 468 3.68 -20.77 -7.50
N GLY A 469 4.64 -21.50 -8.09
CA GLY A 469 4.36 -22.61 -9.01
C GLY A 469 4.06 -22.22 -10.45
N TYR A 470 4.19 -20.93 -10.82
CA TYR A 470 4.03 -20.48 -12.19
C TYR A 470 5.38 -20.10 -12.82
N ASP A 471 5.64 -20.57 -14.04
CA ASP A 471 6.79 -20.14 -14.85
C ASP A 471 6.40 -19.03 -15.84
N THR A 472 5.13 -19.03 -16.26
CA THR A 472 4.57 -18.09 -17.24
C THR A 472 3.16 -17.71 -16.87
N VAL A 473 2.81 -16.45 -17.11
CA VAL A 473 1.49 -15.87 -16.83
C VAL A 473 0.98 -15.04 -18.00
N THR A 474 -0.25 -14.59 -17.91
CA THR A 474 -0.82 -13.54 -18.76
C THR A 474 -0.96 -12.27 -17.92
N VAL A 475 -0.42 -11.17 -18.40
CA VAL A 475 -0.56 -9.83 -17.81
C VAL A 475 -1.64 -9.06 -18.56
N GLU A 476 -2.58 -8.48 -17.84
CA GLU A 476 -3.61 -7.61 -18.39
C GLU A 476 -3.57 -6.28 -17.66
N VAL A 477 -3.46 -5.17 -18.41
CA VAL A 477 -3.46 -3.82 -17.87
C VAL A 477 -4.67 -3.06 -18.37
N THR A 478 -5.44 -2.50 -17.44
CA THR A 478 -6.58 -1.63 -17.75
C THR A 478 -6.20 -0.19 -17.43
N PHE A 479 -6.20 0.65 -18.45
CA PHE A 479 -6.03 2.09 -18.37
C PHE A 479 -7.39 2.77 -18.25
N LEU A 480 -7.47 3.80 -17.43
CA LEU A 480 -8.62 4.69 -17.39
C LEU A 480 -8.39 5.83 -18.38
N ALA A 481 -9.33 6.07 -19.25
CA ALA A 481 -9.23 7.07 -20.32
C ALA A 481 -10.60 7.72 -20.60
N ARG A 482 -10.62 8.87 -21.26
CA ARG A 482 -11.88 9.55 -21.63
C ARG A 482 -12.85 8.68 -22.45
N ALA A 483 -12.33 7.70 -23.17
CA ALA A 483 -13.13 6.72 -23.90
C ALA A 483 -13.65 5.57 -23.03
N GLY A 484 -13.40 5.61 -21.71
CA GLY A 484 -13.67 4.56 -20.75
C GLY A 484 -12.46 3.66 -20.52
N ARG A 485 -12.70 2.49 -19.97
CA ARG A 485 -11.67 1.50 -19.62
C ARG A 485 -11.05 0.89 -20.89
N GLN A 486 -9.75 0.98 -21.03
CA GLN A 486 -8.97 0.44 -22.14
C GLN A 486 -8.05 -0.66 -21.65
N THR A 487 -8.16 -1.86 -22.19
CA THR A 487 -7.41 -3.02 -21.70
C THR A 487 -6.42 -3.51 -22.76
N GLN A 488 -5.19 -3.76 -22.31
CA GLN A 488 -4.13 -4.40 -23.10
C GLN A 488 -3.76 -5.72 -22.42
N ARG A 489 -3.53 -6.77 -23.23
CA ARG A 489 -3.28 -8.12 -22.72
C ARG A 489 -2.03 -8.73 -23.37
N TYR A 490 -1.17 -9.30 -22.53
CA TYR A 490 0.09 -9.89 -22.91
C TYR A 490 0.17 -11.32 -22.40
N GLU A 491 0.26 -12.28 -23.32
CA GLU A 491 0.24 -13.70 -22.99
C GLU A 491 1.64 -14.31 -22.93
N ASN A 492 1.79 -15.38 -22.14
CA ASN A 492 3.04 -16.15 -22.00
C ASN A 492 4.24 -15.34 -21.50
N ILE A 493 4.01 -14.40 -20.60
CA ILE A 493 5.09 -13.66 -19.94
C ILE A 493 5.86 -14.60 -19.04
N SER A 494 7.16 -14.74 -19.29
CA SER A 494 8.05 -15.63 -18.53
C SER A 494 8.60 -14.90 -17.30
N LEU A 495 8.37 -15.41 -16.10
CA LEU A 495 8.91 -14.83 -14.87
C LEU A 495 10.45 -14.81 -14.89
N ALA A 496 11.07 -15.80 -15.56
CA ALA A 496 12.53 -15.89 -15.63
C ALA A 496 13.20 -14.76 -16.40
N GLU A 497 12.46 -14.09 -17.31
CA GLU A 497 12.96 -12.99 -18.15
C GLU A 497 12.99 -11.66 -17.39
N TYR A 498 12.21 -11.54 -16.29
CA TYR A 498 12.03 -10.28 -15.54
C TYR A 498 12.59 -10.35 -14.11
N ARG A 499 13.48 -11.28 -13.83
CA ARG A 499 14.17 -11.38 -12.53
C ARG A 499 15.07 -10.16 -12.31
N GLY A 500 14.82 -9.41 -11.24
CA GLY A 500 15.55 -8.17 -10.93
C GLY A 500 15.20 -7.01 -11.86
N SER A 501 14.03 -7.09 -12.53
CA SER A 501 13.51 -6.00 -13.36
C SER A 501 11.99 -6.12 -13.49
N SER A 502 11.31 -5.06 -13.88
CA SER A 502 9.87 -5.08 -14.10
C SER A 502 9.49 -5.40 -15.56
N PHE A 503 8.36 -6.10 -15.74
CA PHE A 503 7.67 -6.16 -17.03
C PHE A 503 7.00 -4.81 -17.29
N ARG A 504 7.50 -4.06 -18.27
CA ARG A 504 7.00 -2.73 -18.58
C ARG A 504 5.87 -2.79 -19.63
N VAL A 505 4.72 -2.23 -19.29
CA VAL A 505 3.55 -2.09 -20.16
C VAL A 505 3.36 -0.63 -20.51
N GLN A 506 3.48 -0.29 -21.80
CA GLN A 506 3.24 1.05 -22.31
C GLN A 506 1.83 1.14 -22.89
N GLN A 507 1.10 2.20 -22.56
CA GLN A 507 -0.22 2.49 -23.13
C GLN A 507 -0.09 2.75 -24.65
N HIS A 508 -0.99 2.19 -25.46
CA HIS A 508 -0.99 2.36 -26.93
C HIS A 508 -2.12 3.25 -27.41
#